data_2bf954a0d389b2fa0c3357ee57c6134f
#
_entry.id   2bf954a0d389b2fa0c3357ee57c6134f
#
_cell.length_a   1.000
_cell.length_b   1.000
_cell.length_c   1.000
_cell.angle_alpha   90.00
_cell.angle_beta   90.00
_cell.angle_gamma   90.00
#
_symmetry.space_group_name_H-M   'P 1'
#
loop_
_entity.id
_entity.type
_entity.pdbx_description
1 polymer ?
#
loop_
_entity_poly.entity_id
_entity_poly.type
_entity_poly.pdbx_seq_one_letter_code
_entity_poly.pdbx_strand_id
1 'polypeptide(L)'
;MINRVSHLGFLQNDPNFFYFAYATSDAVKDVSGGEPTYTRKLSYFGRLNYDYAGKYMAQFSLRADAADLSVLPKNKRWGYFPAVSLGWVLSEENFMKGTEDWLSQLKLRASWGQNGSTASLGGYKWNVSIGATGHLAVGDNNNFSYINGYAPSATGNDGLKWETSEQTNIGIDARFLNSRLTVTADYFHKNTKDLIVSGIKASTVVGNSFSPVNAGNITNKGFELELGWQDRIGDFAYGVRANVATLKNKVTKMHESLSSIDGATYVTYGAITRFEVGKPAWYFYGYDFMGVDSKTGEPIFRDIDGVEGITDNDKTEIGKGIADYTYGITLNAAWKGFDFILFGTGSQGNDVFCGLNRVD
;
A
#
# COMPACT_ATOMS: atom_id res chain seq x y z
N MET A 1 23.19 -0.54 -8.19
CA MET A 1 23.49 -1.65 -9.10
C MET A 1 24.57 -1.18 -10.04
N ILE A 2 25.76 -1.77 -10.02
CA ILE A 2 26.89 -1.36 -10.86
C ILE A 2 26.81 -2.20 -12.13
N ASN A 3 26.41 -1.60 -13.22
CA ASN A 3 26.46 -2.24 -14.53
C ASN A 3 27.85 -2.04 -15.11
N ARG A 4 28.60 -3.11 -15.28
CA ARG A 4 29.92 -3.09 -15.87
C ARG A 4 29.79 -3.29 -17.37
N VAL A 5 30.21 -2.29 -18.16
CA VAL A 5 30.25 -2.36 -19.61
C VAL A 5 31.66 -2.65 -20.04
N SER A 6 31.88 -3.72 -20.81
CA SER A 6 33.20 -4.12 -21.28
C SER A 6 33.53 -3.61 -22.69
N HIS A 7 32.55 -3.22 -23.47
CA HIS A 7 32.72 -2.67 -24.83
C HIS A 7 31.55 -1.77 -25.21
N LEU A 8 31.82 -0.65 -25.83
CA LEU A 8 30.85 0.39 -26.10
C LEU A 8 30.82 0.74 -27.61
N GLY A 9 29.70 0.50 -28.24
CA GLY A 9 29.36 1.09 -29.52
C GLY A 9 28.04 1.84 -29.36
N PHE A 10 28.08 3.16 -29.42
CA PHE A 10 26.89 4.00 -29.42
C PHE A 10 26.66 4.56 -30.81
N LEU A 11 25.40 4.67 -31.22
CA LEU A 11 25.00 5.26 -32.49
C LEU A 11 25.38 6.75 -32.60
N GLN A 12 25.50 7.43 -31.46
CA GLN A 12 25.88 8.86 -31.38
C GLN A 12 26.94 9.04 -30.30
N ASN A 13 27.91 9.90 -30.59
CA ASN A 13 28.95 10.28 -29.66
C ASN A 13 28.53 11.51 -28.82
N ASP A 14 27.35 11.44 -28.20
CA ASP A 14 26.80 12.47 -27.34
C ASP A 14 26.59 11.87 -25.95
N PRO A 15 27.17 12.44 -24.87
CA PRO A 15 27.02 11.96 -23.50
C PRO A 15 25.57 11.82 -23.03
N ASN A 16 24.64 12.58 -23.60
CA ASN A 16 23.22 12.50 -23.30
C ASN A 16 22.56 11.18 -23.82
N PHE A 17 23.25 10.46 -24.69
CA PHE A 17 22.78 9.19 -25.27
C PHE A 17 23.64 7.99 -24.87
N PHE A 18 24.52 8.11 -23.88
CA PHE A 18 25.33 7.01 -23.37
C PHE A 18 24.53 6.11 -22.43
N TYR A 19 23.43 5.57 -22.91
CA TYR A 19 22.61 4.60 -22.20
C TYR A 19 22.69 3.26 -22.89
N PHE A 20 22.62 2.16 -22.13
CA PHE A 20 22.70 0.82 -22.67
C PHE A 20 21.63 0.51 -23.72
N ALA A 21 20.45 1.13 -23.61
CA ALA A 21 19.40 0.99 -24.58
C ALA A 21 19.76 1.50 -25.98
N TYR A 22 20.73 2.41 -26.07
CA TYR A 22 21.20 3.01 -27.33
C TYR A 22 22.50 2.39 -27.85
N ALA A 23 23.04 1.36 -27.18
CA ALA A 23 24.20 0.64 -27.67
C ALA A 23 23.83 -0.16 -28.93
N THR A 24 24.74 -0.21 -29.92
CA THR A 24 24.52 -1.00 -31.14
C THR A 24 24.53 -2.49 -30.81
N SER A 25 23.77 -3.29 -31.58
CA SER A 25 23.61 -4.72 -31.37
C SER A 25 24.92 -5.52 -31.40
N ASP A 26 25.97 -4.99 -32.00
CA ASP A 26 27.28 -5.63 -32.09
C ASP A 26 28.19 -5.34 -30.90
N ALA A 27 27.81 -4.38 -30.07
CA ALA A 27 28.67 -3.89 -29.01
C ALA A 27 28.61 -4.70 -27.72
N VAL A 28 27.45 -5.23 -27.32
CA VAL A 28 27.32 -5.95 -26.04
C VAL A 28 26.18 -6.96 -26.08
N LYS A 29 26.50 -8.22 -26.04
CA LYS A 29 25.50 -9.29 -25.90
C LYS A 29 25.08 -9.60 -24.45
N ASP A 30 25.81 -9.08 -23.48
CA ASP A 30 25.68 -9.51 -22.07
C ASP A 30 25.18 -8.40 -21.09
N VAL A 31 24.91 -7.20 -21.57
CA VAL A 31 24.44 -6.09 -20.74
C VAL A 31 23.20 -5.46 -21.32
N SER A 32 22.10 -5.59 -20.63
CA SER A 32 20.88 -4.82 -20.90
C SER A 32 20.75 -3.71 -19.87
N GLY A 33 20.62 -2.47 -20.33
CA GLY A 33 20.36 -1.32 -19.49
C GLY A 33 19.12 -0.58 -19.97
N GLY A 34 18.30 -0.08 -19.02
CA GLY A 34 17.14 0.72 -19.35
C GLY A 34 17.53 2.16 -19.67
N GLU A 35 16.69 2.80 -20.45
CA GLU A 35 16.70 4.26 -20.55
C GLU A 35 16.37 4.89 -19.20
N PRO A 36 16.96 6.03 -18.82
CA PRO A 36 16.54 6.76 -17.64
C PRO A 36 15.12 7.27 -17.85
N THR A 37 14.26 6.91 -16.93
CA THR A 37 12.88 7.40 -16.92
C THR A 37 12.82 8.69 -16.12
N TYR A 38 12.46 9.79 -16.77
CA TYR A 38 12.26 11.08 -16.12
C TYR A 38 10.77 11.28 -15.85
N THR A 39 10.41 11.46 -14.59
CA THR A 39 9.09 11.92 -14.19
C THR A 39 9.18 13.30 -13.56
N ARG A 40 8.29 14.21 -13.95
CA ARG A 40 8.23 15.57 -13.44
C ARG A 40 6.95 15.74 -12.63
N LYS A 41 7.08 16.32 -11.45
CA LYS A 41 5.93 16.69 -10.60
C LYS A 41 6.02 18.18 -10.31
N LEU A 42 4.87 18.83 -10.27
CA LEU A 42 4.74 20.21 -9.84
C LEU A 42 3.78 20.25 -8.66
N SER A 43 4.20 20.88 -7.57
CA SER A 43 3.39 20.92 -6.34
C SER A 43 3.33 22.34 -5.81
N TYR A 44 2.13 22.76 -5.44
CA TYR A 44 1.89 23.97 -4.66
C TYR A 44 1.26 23.57 -3.33
N PHE A 45 1.66 24.20 -2.25
CA PHE A 45 1.06 23.97 -0.95
C PHE A 45 0.96 25.24 -0.15
N GLY A 46 -0.08 25.32 0.68
CA GLY A 46 -0.27 26.37 1.66
C GLY A 46 -0.74 25.77 2.98
N ARG A 47 -0.32 26.40 4.08
CA ARG A 47 -0.72 26.01 5.43
C ARG A 47 -1.04 27.24 6.26
N LEU A 48 -2.14 27.18 6.96
CA LEU A 48 -2.54 28.17 7.97
C LEU A 48 -2.63 27.48 9.33
N ASN A 49 -1.94 28.03 10.32
CA ASN A 49 -2.01 27.59 11.70
C ASN A 49 -2.61 28.72 12.53
N TYR A 50 -3.51 28.36 13.42
CA TYR A 50 -4.12 29.25 14.39
C TYR A 50 -3.98 28.64 15.78
N ASP A 51 -3.48 29.41 16.70
CA ASP A 51 -3.42 29.08 18.12
C ASP A 51 -4.02 30.22 18.91
N TYR A 52 -4.95 29.90 19.78
CA TYR A 52 -5.54 30.88 20.70
C TYR A 52 -5.28 30.47 22.14
N ALA A 53 -4.47 31.27 22.83
CA ALA A 53 -4.12 31.15 24.24
C ALA A 53 -3.54 29.76 24.64
N GLY A 54 -2.94 29.03 23.71
CA GLY A 54 -2.47 27.65 23.93
C GLY A 54 -3.59 26.63 24.17
N LYS A 55 -4.84 27.03 24.07
CA LYS A 55 -6.03 26.20 24.36
C LYS A 55 -6.65 25.63 23.11
N TYR A 56 -6.87 26.46 22.10
CA TYR A 56 -7.56 26.09 20.87
C TYR A 56 -6.59 26.20 19.71
N MET A 57 -6.38 25.09 19.05
CA MET A 57 -5.47 24.97 17.93
C MET A 57 -6.24 24.56 16.68
N ALA A 58 -6.02 25.22 15.59
CA ALA A 58 -6.57 24.85 14.31
C ALA A 58 -5.49 24.93 13.23
N GLN A 59 -5.44 23.93 12.36
CA GLN A 59 -4.59 23.95 11.18
C GLN A 59 -5.43 23.61 9.95
N PHE A 60 -5.23 24.38 8.92
CA PHE A 60 -5.71 24.08 7.57
C PHE A 60 -4.53 23.98 6.63
N SER A 61 -4.51 22.99 5.76
CA SER A 61 -3.54 22.88 4.67
C SER A 61 -4.22 22.46 3.37
N LEU A 62 -3.70 22.97 2.27
CA LEU A 62 -4.10 22.57 0.92
C LEU A 62 -2.84 22.30 0.10
N ARG A 63 -2.82 21.15 -0.56
CA ARG A 63 -1.79 20.77 -1.50
C ARG A 63 -2.40 20.51 -2.87
N ALA A 64 -1.86 21.13 -3.90
CA ALA A 64 -2.20 20.91 -5.29
C ALA A 64 -0.99 20.27 -5.99
N ASP A 65 -1.13 19.06 -6.50
CA ASP A 65 -0.09 18.29 -7.15
C ASP A 65 -0.47 18.00 -8.60
N ALA A 66 0.46 18.26 -9.52
CA ALA A 66 0.33 17.85 -10.91
C ALA A 66 1.25 16.67 -11.20
N ALA A 67 0.66 15.56 -11.65
CA ALA A 67 1.40 14.41 -12.15
C ALA A 67 2.01 14.69 -13.52
N ASP A 68 3.04 13.92 -13.89
CA ASP A 68 3.62 13.94 -15.22
C ASP A 68 2.59 13.50 -16.29
N LEU A 69 2.74 14.03 -17.52
CA LEU A 69 1.91 13.59 -18.65
C LEU A 69 2.11 12.13 -19.02
N SER A 70 3.26 11.55 -18.69
CA SER A 70 3.48 10.13 -18.86
C SER A 70 2.60 9.29 -17.92
N VAL A 71 2.16 9.87 -16.78
CA VAL A 71 1.42 9.14 -15.74
C VAL A 71 -0.10 9.33 -15.89
N LEU A 72 -0.56 10.56 -16.08
CA LEU A 72 -1.99 10.88 -16.19
C LEU A 72 -2.29 11.79 -17.40
N PRO A 73 -3.49 11.67 -18.00
CA PRO A 73 -3.92 12.51 -19.11
C PRO A 73 -4.03 13.98 -18.67
N LYS A 74 -3.88 14.90 -19.63
CA LYS A 74 -3.78 16.34 -19.38
C LYS A 74 -4.89 16.90 -18.47
N ASN A 75 -6.11 16.43 -18.63
CA ASN A 75 -7.31 16.87 -17.88
C ASN A 75 -7.46 16.24 -16.49
N LYS A 76 -6.63 15.25 -16.13
CA LYS A 76 -6.67 14.51 -14.84
C LYS A 76 -5.37 14.64 -14.03
N ARG A 77 -4.41 15.43 -14.49
CA ARG A 77 -3.09 15.58 -13.86
C ARG A 77 -3.14 16.20 -12.48
N TRP A 78 -4.02 17.18 -12.27
CA TRP A 78 -4.10 17.90 -11.01
C TRP A 78 -4.93 17.17 -9.98
N GLY A 79 -4.32 16.93 -8.82
CA GLY A 79 -4.98 16.47 -7.60
C GLY A 79 -4.94 17.56 -6.53
N TYR A 80 -6.02 17.69 -5.76
CA TYR A 80 -6.14 18.67 -4.68
C TYR A 80 -6.40 17.91 -3.37
N PHE A 81 -5.55 18.14 -2.39
CA PHE A 81 -5.52 17.38 -1.15
C PHE A 81 -5.62 18.32 0.04
N PRO A 82 -6.82 18.65 0.48
CA PRO A 82 -7.06 19.45 1.69
C PRO A 82 -6.84 18.61 2.94
N ALA A 83 -6.43 19.27 4.04
CA ALA A 83 -6.45 18.68 5.36
C ALA A 83 -6.75 19.74 6.43
N VAL A 84 -7.46 19.33 7.46
CA VAL A 84 -7.80 20.13 8.62
C VAL A 84 -7.50 19.35 9.90
N SER A 85 -6.96 20.01 10.90
CA SER A 85 -6.80 19.46 12.25
C SER A 85 -7.19 20.47 13.31
N LEU A 86 -7.81 19.98 14.37
CA LEU A 86 -8.26 20.75 15.51
C LEU A 86 -7.67 20.12 16.77
N GLY A 87 -7.29 20.96 17.70
CA GLY A 87 -6.82 20.58 19.04
C GLY A 87 -7.45 21.47 20.08
N TRP A 88 -7.86 20.87 21.20
CA TRP A 88 -8.38 21.57 22.35
C TRP A 88 -7.69 21.06 23.61
N VAL A 89 -6.95 21.94 24.30
CA VAL A 89 -6.32 21.64 25.57
C VAL A 89 -7.33 21.89 26.68
N LEU A 90 -8.07 20.84 27.01
CA LEU A 90 -9.17 20.90 27.96
C LEU A 90 -8.70 21.27 29.37
N SER A 91 -7.50 20.78 29.77
CA SER A 91 -6.88 21.06 31.07
C SER A 91 -6.63 22.55 31.31
N GLU A 92 -6.51 23.36 30.26
CA GLU A 92 -6.31 24.81 30.38
C GLU A 92 -7.63 25.59 30.61
N GLU A 93 -8.76 24.92 30.65
CA GLU A 93 -10.04 25.54 30.84
C GLU A 93 -10.30 25.84 32.34
N ASN A 94 -11.02 26.94 32.62
CA ASN A 94 -11.27 27.37 33.98
C ASN A 94 -12.03 26.34 34.82
N PHE A 95 -12.89 25.53 34.18
CA PHE A 95 -13.64 24.49 34.89
C PHE A 95 -12.79 23.26 35.23
N MET A 96 -11.58 23.16 34.71
CA MET A 96 -10.64 22.06 34.97
C MET A 96 -9.58 22.39 36.01
N LYS A 97 -9.50 23.63 36.48
CA LYS A 97 -8.48 24.08 37.46
C LYS A 97 -8.43 23.26 38.75
N GLY A 98 -9.52 22.63 39.15
CA GLY A 98 -9.55 21.75 40.33
C GLY A 98 -8.98 20.35 40.12
N THR A 99 -8.51 20.02 38.90
CA THR A 99 -7.97 18.69 38.57
C THR A 99 -6.44 18.67 38.43
N GLU A 100 -5.77 19.81 38.60
CA GLU A 100 -4.34 19.99 38.33
C GLU A 100 -3.45 19.07 39.19
N ASP A 101 -3.89 18.67 40.38
CA ASP A 101 -3.14 17.81 41.30
C ASP A 101 -2.89 16.40 40.74
N TRP A 102 -3.80 15.90 39.90
CA TRP A 102 -3.74 14.55 39.36
C TRP A 102 -3.75 14.50 37.83
N LEU A 103 -4.35 15.48 37.15
CA LEU A 103 -4.42 15.57 35.67
C LEU A 103 -3.55 16.74 35.20
N SER A 104 -2.33 16.43 34.77
CA SER A 104 -1.35 17.44 34.34
C SER A 104 -1.68 18.01 32.97
N GLN A 105 -2.32 17.23 32.08
CA GLN A 105 -2.77 17.69 30.78
C GLN A 105 -3.88 16.80 30.25
N LEU A 106 -4.86 17.41 29.59
CA LEU A 106 -5.87 16.72 28.78
C LEU A 106 -6.07 17.49 27.48
N LYS A 107 -5.79 16.84 26.36
CA LYS A 107 -5.95 17.41 25.01
C LYS A 107 -6.81 16.52 24.17
N LEU A 108 -7.83 17.09 23.54
CA LEU A 108 -8.63 16.42 22.49
C LEU A 108 -8.09 16.81 21.12
N ARG A 109 -8.07 15.87 20.21
CA ARG A 109 -7.62 16.04 18.81
C ARG A 109 -8.65 15.50 17.86
N ALA A 110 -8.88 16.22 16.77
CA ALA A 110 -9.64 15.73 15.62
C ALA A 110 -8.93 16.17 14.33
N SER A 111 -8.81 15.29 13.38
CA SER A 111 -8.25 15.63 12.07
C SER A 111 -8.96 14.88 10.96
N TRP A 112 -9.01 15.53 9.82
CA TRP A 112 -9.44 14.95 8.55
C TRP A 112 -8.52 15.46 7.44
N GLY A 113 -8.18 14.58 6.50
CA GLY A 113 -7.35 14.99 5.38
C GLY A 113 -7.39 13.99 4.24
N GLN A 114 -7.01 14.49 3.07
CA GLN A 114 -6.87 13.71 1.85
C GLN A 114 -5.42 13.66 1.39
N ASN A 115 -5.04 12.53 0.79
CA ASN A 115 -3.74 12.33 0.13
C ASN A 115 -3.95 11.57 -1.17
N GLY A 116 -3.15 11.92 -2.19
CA GLY A 116 -3.21 11.30 -3.51
C GLY A 116 -2.00 10.44 -3.82
N SER A 117 -2.21 9.37 -4.59
CA SER A 117 -1.15 8.52 -5.10
C SER A 117 -1.36 8.21 -6.58
N THR A 118 -0.26 8.12 -7.32
CA THR A 118 -0.18 7.59 -8.68
C THR A 118 0.92 6.53 -8.78
N ALA A 119 1.39 6.01 -7.63
CA ALA A 119 2.54 5.12 -7.56
C ALA A 119 2.35 3.79 -8.32
N SER A 120 1.10 3.34 -8.47
CA SER A 120 0.75 2.11 -9.20
C SER A 120 0.66 2.31 -10.72
N LEU A 121 0.83 3.54 -11.22
CA LEU A 121 0.75 3.84 -12.66
C LEU A 121 2.12 3.82 -13.32
N GLY A 122 2.23 3.03 -14.37
CA GLY A 122 3.35 3.10 -15.32
C GLY A 122 3.14 4.20 -16.37
N GLY A 123 4.18 4.43 -17.19
CA GLY A 123 4.13 5.44 -18.22
C GLY A 123 3.08 5.18 -19.30
N TYR A 124 2.37 6.22 -19.68
CA TYR A 124 1.41 6.30 -20.81
C TYR A 124 0.28 5.26 -20.81
N LYS A 125 -0.09 4.70 -19.63
CA LYS A 125 -1.20 3.73 -19.52
C LYS A 125 -2.58 4.32 -19.87
N TRP A 126 -2.68 5.63 -19.88
CA TRP A 126 -3.88 6.33 -20.32
C TRP A 126 -4.03 6.40 -21.84
N ASN A 127 -2.95 6.13 -22.60
CA ASN A 127 -2.93 6.18 -24.06
C ASN A 127 -2.84 4.77 -24.65
N VAL A 128 -3.17 4.62 -25.91
CA VAL A 128 -3.04 3.36 -26.64
C VAL A 128 -1.56 3.07 -26.91
N SER A 129 -1.09 1.91 -26.49
CA SER A 129 0.25 1.43 -26.80
C SER A 129 0.25 0.62 -28.08
N ILE A 130 1.22 0.86 -28.96
CA ILE A 130 1.43 0.10 -30.18
C ILE A 130 2.67 -0.77 -29.98
N GLY A 131 2.55 -2.05 -30.25
CA GLY A 131 3.63 -3.02 -30.14
C GLY A 131 3.83 -3.83 -31.43
N ALA A 132 5.00 -4.41 -31.59
CA ALA A 132 5.25 -5.35 -32.67
C ALA A 132 4.42 -6.64 -32.45
N THR A 133 3.73 -7.11 -33.49
CA THR A 133 2.81 -8.25 -33.42
C THR A 133 3.33 -9.50 -34.14
N GLY A 134 4.51 -9.44 -34.71
CA GLY A 134 5.12 -10.51 -35.44
C GLY A 134 5.74 -10.04 -36.76
N HIS A 135 6.24 -10.98 -37.51
CA HIS A 135 6.87 -10.71 -38.79
C HIS A 135 5.94 -11.15 -39.93
N LEU A 136 5.72 -10.26 -40.88
CA LEU A 136 5.05 -10.56 -42.12
C LEU A 136 6.13 -10.79 -43.22
N ALA A 137 6.10 -11.93 -43.87
CA ALA A 137 6.95 -12.17 -45.02
C ALA A 137 6.35 -11.46 -46.24
N VAL A 138 7.11 -10.58 -46.86
CA VAL A 138 6.70 -9.81 -48.04
C VAL A 138 7.73 -10.05 -49.14
N GLY A 139 7.28 -10.50 -50.35
CA GLY A 139 8.14 -10.75 -51.51
C GLY A 139 7.72 -11.96 -52.31
N ASP A 140 8.50 -12.33 -53.33
CA ASP A 140 8.29 -13.47 -54.22
C ASP A 140 8.94 -14.76 -53.70
N ASN A 141 8.60 -15.89 -54.31
CA ASN A 141 8.98 -17.25 -53.95
C ASN A 141 10.45 -17.53 -53.60
N ASN A 142 11.37 -16.63 -53.93
CA ASN A 142 12.80 -16.76 -53.62
C ASN A 142 13.43 -15.50 -52.99
N ASN A 143 12.65 -14.48 -52.70
CA ASN A 143 13.19 -13.21 -52.20
C ASN A 143 12.19 -12.51 -51.27
N PHE A 144 12.06 -13.00 -50.04
CA PHE A 144 11.20 -12.30 -49.06
C PHE A 144 12.00 -11.56 -48.03
N SER A 145 11.44 -10.40 -47.62
CA SER A 145 11.84 -9.65 -46.47
C SER A 145 10.82 -9.83 -45.36
N TYR A 146 11.29 -9.96 -44.13
CA TYR A 146 10.42 -9.93 -42.95
C TYR A 146 10.23 -8.50 -42.51
N ILE A 147 9.00 -8.00 -42.53
CA ILE A 147 8.64 -6.70 -41.97
C ILE A 147 7.86 -6.89 -40.68
N ASN A 148 8.14 -6.05 -39.72
CA ASN A 148 7.42 -6.09 -38.46
C ASN A 148 5.98 -5.59 -38.64
N GLY A 149 5.02 -6.39 -38.24
CA GLY A 149 3.65 -5.92 -38.05
C GLY A 149 3.54 -5.14 -36.74
N TYR A 150 2.70 -4.11 -36.71
CA TYR A 150 2.39 -3.35 -35.52
C TYR A 150 0.90 -3.28 -35.29
N ALA A 151 0.49 -3.48 -34.03
CA ALA A 151 -0.92 -3.34 -33.66
C ALA A 151 -1.00 -2.76 -32.23
N PRO A 152 -2.17 -2.25 -31.82
CA PRO A 152 -2.39 -1.89 -30.43
C PRO A 152 -2.12 -3.08 -29.51
N SER A 153 -1.20 -2.92 -28.55
CA SER A 153 -0.85 -3.96 -27.56
C SER A 153 -1.63 -3.84 -26.25
N ALA A 154 -2.19 -2.67 -26.01
CA ALA A 154 -3.08 -2.40 -24.87
C ALA A 154 -4.10 -1.32 -25.24
N THR A 155 -5.27 -1.40 -24.65
CA THR A 155 -6.25 -0.32 -24.73
C THR A 155 -5.80 0.83 -23.84
N GLY A 156 -5.90 2.09 -24.29
CA GLY A 156 -5.71 3.26 -23.43
C GLY A 156 -6.89 3.43 -22.45
N ASN A 157 -6.65 4.12 -21.35
CA ASN A 157 -7.70 4.54 -20.43
C ASN A 157 -7.53 6.02 -20.05
N ASP A 158 -8.20 6.89 -20.77
CA ASP A 158 -8.19 8.34 -20.54
C ASP A 158 -8.99 8.78 -19.28
N GLY A 159 -9.73 7.84 -18.67
CA GLY A 159 -10.42 7.99 -17.41
C GLY A 159 -9.52 7.88 -16.18
N LEU A 160 -8.25 7.49 -16.35
CA LEU A 160 -7.30 7.35 -15.23
C LEU A 160 -7.14 8.64 -14.44
N LYS A 161 -7.21 8.52 -13.12
CA LYS A 161 -7.09 9.61 -12.15
C LYS A 161 -6.29 9.19 -10.93
N TRP A 162 -6.04 10.14 -10.04
CA TRP A 162 -5.42 9.90 -8.76
C TRP A 162 -6.20 8.89 -7.92
N GLU A 163 -5.49 7.95 -7.34
CA GLU A 163 -5.96 7.22 -6.17
C GLU A 163 -5.98 8.16 -4.97
N THR A 164 -7.07 8.21 -4.22
CA THR A 164 -7.23 9.15 -3.11
C THR A 164 -7.46 8.41 -1.80
N SER A 165 -6.63 8.67 -0.81
CA SER A 165 -6.84 8.24 0.58
C SER A 165 -7.40 9.40 1.39
N GLU A 166 -8.51 9.17 2.05
CA GLU A 166 -9.17 10.08 2.98
C GLU A 166 -9.13 9.48 4.37
N GLN A 167 -8.63 10.23 5.34
CA GLN A 167 -8.47 9.73 6.71
C GLN A 167 -9.07 10.71 7.71
N THR A 168 -9.82 10.18 8.66
CA THR A 168 -10.32 10.88 9.85
C THR A 168 -9.70 10.26 11.08
N ASN A 169 -9.16 11.09 11.97
CA ASN A 169 -8.64 10.68 13.28
C ASN A 169 -9.31 11.48 14.37
N ILE A 170 -9.64 10.82 15.48
CA ILE A 170 -10.09 11.44 16.73
C ILE A 170 -9.23 10.84 17.83
N GLY A 171 -8.61 11.71 18.66
CA GLY A 171 -7.66 11.25 19.67
C GLY A 171 -7.73 12.08 20.95
N ILE A 172 -7.21 11.47 21.98
CA ILE A 172 -7.07 12.03 23.31
C ILE A 172 -5.63 11.85 23.77
N ASP A 173 -5.00 12.93 24.23
CA ASP A 173 -3.73 12.89 24.95
C ASP A 173 -3.99 13.30 26.40
N ALA A 174 -3.65 12.45 27.34
CA ALA A 174 -3.76 12.72 28.76
C ALA A 174 -2.44 12.46 29.48
N ARG A 175 -2.11 13.33 30.43
CA ARG A 175 -0.96 13.19 31.33
C ARG A 175 -1.43 13.32 32.77
N PHE A 176 -1.01 12.37 33.58
CA PHE A 176 -1.43 12.28 34.97
C PHE A 176 -0.21 12.29 35.90
N LEU A 177 -0.46 12.65 37.19
CA LEU A 177 0.51 12.54 38.26
C LEU A 177 1.87 13.22 37.93
N ASN A 178 1.80 14.51 37.60
CA ASN A 178 2.98 15.28 37.15
C ASN A 178 3.67 14.66 35.93
N SER A 179 2.87 14.20 34.97
CA SER A 179 3.33 13.55 33.74
C SER A 179 4.07 12.21 33.92
N ARG A 180 3.93 11.54 35.07
CA ARG A 180 4.45 10.18 35.25
C ARG A 180 3.70 9.16 34.40
N LEU A 181 2.38 9.28 34.33
CA LEU A 181 1.52 8.46 33.48
C LEU A 181 1.10 9.27 32.27
N THR A 182 1.35 8.73 31.08
CA THR A 182 0.89 9.26 29.79
C THR A 182 -0.05 8.27 29.14
N VAL A 183 -1.15 8.77 28.58
CA VAL A 183 -2.15 7.98 27.86
C VAL A 183 -2.45 8.70 26.54
N THR A 184 -2.25 8.03 25.45
CA THR A 184 -2.68 8.48 24.10
C THR A 184 -3.62 7.43 23.53
N ALA A 185 -4.81 7.85 23.15
CA ALA A 185 -5.78 6.96 22.51
C ALA A 185 -6.32 7.63 21.24
N ASP A 186 -6.29 6.89 20.13
CA ASP A 186 -6.74 7.36 18.82
C ASP A 186 -7.70 6.36 18.20
N TYR A 187 -8.73 6.88 17.56
CA TYR A 187 -9.54 6.13 16.58
C TYR A 187 -9.28 6.70 15.21
N PHE A 188 -8.97 5.83 14.26
CA PHE A 188 -8.79 6.22 12.87
C PHE A 188 -9.78 5.51 11.94
N HIS A 189 -10.16 6.22 10.89
CA HIS A 189 -10.94 5.69 9.77
C HIS A 189 -10.37 6.21 8.46
N LYS A 190 -9.79 5.32 7.67
CA LYS A 190 -9.15 5.62 6.39
C LYS A 190 -9.88 4.92 5.26
N ASN A 191 -10.35 5.68 4.28
CA ASN A 191 -10.90 5.18 3.02
C ASN A 191 -9.93 5.48 1.89
N THR A 192 -9.44 4.45 1.22
CA THR A 192 -8.73 4.59 -0.05
C THR A 192 -9.72 4.35 -1.16
N LYS A 193 -9.93 5.38 -1.97
CA LYS A 193 -10.89 5.42 -3.09
C LYS A 193 -10.15 5.38 -4.41
N ASP A 194 -10.83 4.87 -5.44
CA ASP A 194 -10.31 4.87 -6.79
C ASP A 194 -8.94 4.15 -6.91
N LEU A 195 -8.77 3.06 -6.17
CA LEU A 195 -7.58 2.20 -6.25
C LEU A 195 -7.29 1.85 -7.71
N ILE A 196 -6.03 2.00 -8.08
CA ILE A 196 -5.56 1.69 -9.42
C ILE A 196 -5.26 0.21 -9.50
N VAL A 197 -6.03 -0.52 -10.28
CA VAL A 197 -5.90 -1.96 -10.47
C VAL A 197 -5.39 -2.24 -11.88
N SER A 198 -4.35 -3.05 -11.97
CA SER A 198 -3.77 -3.56 -13.21
C SER A 198 -4.06 -5.05 -13.36
N GLY A 199 -3.83 -5.60 -14.55
CA GLY A 199 -3.94 -7.05 -14.78
C GLY A 199 -5.37 -7.55 -14.98
N ILE A 200 -6.30 -6.67 -15.33
CA ILE A 200 -7.65 -7.08 -15.72
C ILE A 200 -7.55 -7.96 -16.96
N LYS A 201 -8.05 -9.20 -16.85
CA LYS A 201 -8.06 -10.14 -17.97
C LYS A 201 -9.07 -9.67 -19.02
N ALA A 202 -8.58 -9.41 -20.21
CA ALA A 202 -9.45 -9.22 -21.37
C ALA A 202 -9.93 -10.56 -21.91
N SER A 203 -11.12 -10.59 -22.50
CA SER A 203 -11.51 -11.74 -23.34
C SER A 203 -10.48 -11.94 -24.45
N THR A 204 -10.13 -13.17 -24.75
CA THR A 204 -9.22 -13.53 -25.86
C THR A 204 -9.69 -13.00 -27.21
N VAL A 205 -11.00 -12.74 -27.35
CA VAL A 205 -11.60 -12.15 -28.55
C VAL A 205 -11.15 -10.69 -28.76
N VAL A 206 -10.79 -9.97 -27.69
CA VAL A 206 -10.34 -8.57 -27.79
C VAL A 206 -8.91 -8.46 -28.33
N GLY A 207 -8.08 -9.51 -28.15
CA GLY A 207 -6.70 -9.57 -28.63
C GLY A 207 -5.71 -8.63 -27.94
N ASN A 208 -6.17 -7.80 -26.98
CA ASN A 208 -5.36 -6.79 -26.28
C ASN A 208 -5.50 -6.92 -24.75
N SER A 209 -4.50 -6.44 -24.02
CA SER A 209 -4.59 -6.26 -22.57
C SER A 209 -5.34 -4.97 -22.22
N PHE A 210 -6.05 -4.97 -21.10
CA PHE A 210 -6.63 -3.74 -20.57
C PHE A 210 -5.59 -2.90 -19.84
N SER A 211 -5.67 -1.59 -20.02
CA SER A 211 -4.95 -0.62 -19.19
C SER A 211 -5.49 -0.64 -17.76
N PRO A 212 -4.70 -0.19 -16.78
CA PRO A 212 -5.16 -0.02 -15.41
C PRO A 212 -6.46 0.80 -15.35
N VAL A 213 -7.28 0.50 -14.35
CA VAL A 213 -8.51 1.25 -14.07
C VAL A 213 -8.57 1.66 -12.61
N ASN A 214 -9.26 2.75 -12.32
CA ASN A 214 -9.61 3.11 -10.95
C ASN A 214 -10.81 2.27 -10.50
N ALA A 215 -10.57 1.12 -9.90
CA ALA A 215 -11.55 0.03 -9.83
C ALA A 215 -11.99 -0.35 -8.41
N GLY A 216 -11.40 0.17 -7.37
CA GLY A 216 -11.70 -0.34 -6.03
C GLY A 216 -11.64 0.69 -4.91
N ASN A 217 -12.29 0.36 -3.80
CA ASN A 217 -12.16 1.09 -2.55
C ASN A 217 -11.83 0.13 -1.41
N ILE A 218 -10.96 0.58 -0.50
CA ILE A 218 -10.61 -0.15 0.72
C ILE A 218 -10.85 0.77 1.91
N THR A 219 -11.44 0.20 2.96
CA THR A 219 -11.57 0.86 4.26
C THR A 219 -10.64 0.19 5.26
N ASN A 220 -9.89 1.02 5.99
CA ASN A 220 -9.08 0.66 7.13
C ASN A 220 -9.57 1.45 8.33
N LYS A 221 -9.88 0.79 9.44
CA LYS A 221 -10.27 1.45 10.68
C LYS A 221 -9.75 0.70 11.88
N GLY A 222 -9.49 1.41 12.96
CA GLY A 222 -8.96 0.79 14.16
C GLY A 222 -8.79 1.76 15.30
N PHE A 223 -8.31 1.20 16.38
CA PHE A 223 -7.94 1.90 17.60
C PHE A 223 -6.46 1.76 17.84
N GLU A 224 -5.84 2.85 18.32
CA GLU A 224 -4.47 2.89 18.79
C GLU A 224 -4.47 3.37 20.23
N LEU A 225 -3.75 2.68 21.12
CA LEU A 225 -3.58 3.04 22.51
C LEU A 225 -2.08 2.99 22.86
N GLU A 226 -1.58 4.06 23.41
CA GLU A 226 -0.24 4.11 23.99
C GLU A 226 -0.34 4.49 25.48
N LEU A 227 0.35 3.72 26.31
CA LEU A 227 0.49 3.94 27.75
C LEU A 227 1.97 4.10 28.06
N GLY A 228 2.32 5.16 28.78
CA GLY A 228 3.66 5.40 29.26
C GLY A 228 3.68 5.65 30.77
N TRP A 229 4.57 4.99 31.46
CA TRP A 229 4.88 5.28 32.86
C TRP A 229 6.35 5.60 33.00
N GLN A 230 6.68 6.67 33.72
CA GLN A 230 8.06 7.00 34.06
C GLN A 230 8.13 7.56 35.48
N ASP A 231 9.12 7.10 36.22
CA ASP A 231 9.35 7.60 37.60
C ASP A 231 10.83 7.49 37.97
N ARG A 232 11.18 8.08 39.08
CA ARG A 232 12.51 8.06 39.64
C ARG A 232 12.47 7.90 41.17
N ILE A 233 13.24 6.96 41.68
CA ILE A 233 13.40 6.73 43.12
C ILE A 233 14.90 6.87 43.44
N GLY A 234 15.28 8.02 44.00
CA GLY A 234 16.70 8.33 44.20
C GLY A 234 17.50 8.36 42.91
N ASP A 235 18.56 7.54 42.83
CA ASP A 235 19.40 7.40 41.62
C ASP A 235 18.81 6.45 40.55
N PHE A 236 17.73 5.74 40.89
CA PHE A 236 17.10 4.78 39.99
C PHE A 236 15.95 5.43 39.22
N ALA A 237 16.11 5.58 37.90
CA ALA A 237 15.08 6.02 36.98
C ALA A 237 14.55 4.84 36.20
N TYR A 238 13.24 4.72 36.04
CA TYR A 238 12.63 3.64 35.28
C TYR A 238 11.43 4.12 34.49
N GLY A 239 11.13 3.39 33.41
CA GLY A 239 9.96 3.67 32.59
C GLY A 239 9.48 2.43 31.86
N VAL A 240 8.18 2.43 31.59
CA VAL A 240 7.49 1.42 30.78
C VAL A 240 6.67 2.16 29.73
N ARG A 241 6.79 1.74 28.48
CA ARG A 241 5.89 2.21 27.41
C ARG A 241 5.29 0.98 26.75
N ALA A 242 3.98 0.95 26.63
CA ALA A 242 3.24 -0.08 25.94
C ALA A 242 2.33 0.55 24.89
N ASN A 243 2.23 -0.08 23.73
CA ASN A 243 1.29 0.32 22.70
C ASN A 243 0.54 -0.89 22.14
N VAL A 244 -0.67 -0.65 21.68
CA VAL A 244 -1.47 -1.61 20.91
C VAL A 244 -2.23 -0.86 19.82
N ALA A 245 -2.22 -1.41 18.62
CA ALA A 245 -2.99 -0.90 17.50
C ALA A 245 -3.85 -2.03 16.93
N THR A 246 -5.13 -1.78 16.72
CA THR A 246 -6.05 -2.70 16.05
C THR A 246 -6.28 -2.27 14.62
N LEU A 247 -6.51 -3.20 13.70
CA LEU A 247 -6.78 -2.89 12.31
C LEU A 247 -7.89 -3.78 11.75
N LYS A 248 -8.93 -3.15 11.25
CA LYS A 248 -9.96 -3.79 10.41
C LYS A 248 -9.82 -3.28 8.98
N ASN A 249 -9.35 -4.14 8.09
CA ASN A 249 -9.23 -3.90 6.66
C ASN A 249 -10.39 -4.55 5.91
N LYS A 250 -11.00 -3.84 4.96
CA LYS A 250 -12.11 -4.37 4.15
C LYS A 250 -12.16 -3.71 2.77
N VAL A 251 -12.29 -4.52 1.73
CA VAL A 251 -12.65 -4.05 0.38
C VAL A 251 -14.14 -3.70 0.38
N THR A 252 -14.48 -2.46 0.03
CA THR A 252 -15.86 -1.95 0.11
C THR A 252 -16.50 -1.77 -1.25
N LYS A 253 -15.70 -1.63 -2.31
CA LYS A 253 -16.19 -1.47 -3.68
C LYS A 253 -15.18 -2.01 -4.68
N MET A 254 -15.68 -2.55 -5.79
CA MET A 254 -14.93 -2.86 -7.00
C MET A 254 -15.66 -2.33 -8.23
N HIS A 255 -14.98 -2.34 -9.39
CA HIS A 255 -15.59 -2.01 -10.67
C HIS A 255 -16.69 -3.03 -11.01
N GLU A 256 -17.79 -2.57 -11.62
CA GLU A 256 -18.98 -3.40 -11.89
C GLU A 256 -18.69 -4.65 -12.73
N SER A 257 -17.70 -4.57 -13.60
CA SER A 257 -17.27 -5.71 -14.42
C SER A 257 -16.41 -6.74 -13.69
N LEU A 258 -16.08 -6.53 -12.41
CA LEU A 258 -15.17 -7.37 -11.65
C LEU A 258 -15.85 -7.92 -10.40
N SER A 259 -15.99 -9.24 -10.31
CA SER A 259 -16.43 -9.91 -9.08
C SER A 259 -15.27 -10.09 -8.09
N SER A 260 -14.09 -10.39 -8.60
CA SER A 260 -12.85 -10.56 -7.85
C SER A 260 -11.64 -10.28 -8.71
N ILE A 261 -10.47 -10.09 -8.09
CA ILE A 261 -9.18 -9.97 -8.76
C ILE A 261 -8.24 -10.95 -8.10
N ASP A 262 -7.67 -11.84 -8.92
CA ASP A 262 -6.64 -12.75 -8.47
C ASP A 262 -5.32 -12.00 -8.30
N GLY A 263 -4.65 -12.22 -7.18
CA GLY A 263 -3.38 -11.59 -6.83
C GLY A 263 -2.18 -12.42 -7.22
N ALA A 264 -1.22 -12.55 -6.29
CA ALA A 264 -0.01 -13.31 -6.52
C ALA A 264 -0.30 -14.76 -6.90
N THR A 265 0.43 -15.25 -7.90
CA THR A 265 0.40 -16.66 -8.32
C THR A 265 1.67 -17.35 -7.82
N TYR A 266 1.55 -18.59 -7.38
CA TYR A 266 2.69 -19.39 -6.97
C TYR A 266 2.78 -20.67 -7.80
N VAL A 267 3.79 -20.73 -8.64
CA VAL A 267 4.10 -21.86 -9.53
C VAL A 267 2.84 -22.45 -10.19
N THR A 268 2.53 -23.72 -9.91
CA THR A 268 1.39 -24.47 -10.50
C THR A 268 0.08 -24.31 -9.72
N TYR A 269 0.12 -23.70 -8.52
CA TYR A 269 -1.06 -23.61 -7.65
C TYR A 269 -2.05 -22.50 -8.05
N GLY A 270 -1.69 -21.66 -9.01
CA GLY A 270 -2.52 -20.53 -9.42
C GLY A 270 -2.50 -19.37 -8.44
N ALA A 271 -3.59 -18.65 -8.36
CA ALA A 271 -3.69 -17.50 -7.47
C ALA A 271 -3.80 -17.94 -6.01
N ILE A 272 -2.90 -17.43 -5.17
CA ILE A 272 -2.86 -17.68 -3.71
C ILE A 272 -3.46 -16.55 -2.89
N THR A 273 -3.75 -15.43 -3.51
CA THR A 273 -4.43 -14.29 -2.89
C THR A 273 -5.54 -13.79 -3.79
N ARG A 274 -6.56 -13.19 -3.17
CA ARG A 274 -7.70 -12.62 -3.89
C ARG A 274 -8.13 -11.29 -3.30
N PHE A 275 -8.62 -10.41 -4.14
CA PHE A 275 -9.22 -9.14 -3.80
C PHE A 275 -10.70 -9.18 -4.17
N GLU A 276 -11.58 -9.03 -3.18
CA GLU A 276 -13.03 -9.21 -3.33
C GLU A 276 -13.79 -8.32 -2.37
N VAL A 277 -14.96 -7.83 -2.79
CA VAL A 277 -15.83 -6.99 -1.95
C VAL A 277 -16.29 -7.76 -0.72
N GLY A 278 -16.19 -7.13 0.44
CA GLY A 278 -16.61 -7.70 1.71
C GLY A 278 -15.50 -8.40 2.49
N LYS A 279 -14.38 -8.71 1.85
CA LYS A 279 -13.22 -9.44 2.39
C LYS A 279 -12.06 -8.49 2.71
N PRO A 280 -11.07 -8.93 3.51
CA PRO A 280 -9.80 -8.24 3.63
C PRO A 280 -9.10 -8.13 2.26
N ALA A 281 -8.37 -7.05 2.02
CA ALA A 281 -7.63 -6.90 0.78
C ALA A 281 -6.54 -7.97 0.67
N TRP A 282 -6.50 -8.67 -0.46
CA TRP A 282 -5.51 -9.71 -0.76
C TRP A 282 -5.45 -10.83 0.28
N TYR A 283 -6.64 -11.29 0.74
CA TYR A 283 -6.74 -12.46 1.61
C TYR A 283 -6.20 -13.71 0.94
N PHE A 284 -5.74 -14.69 1.73
CA PHE A 284 -5.29 -15.98 1.20
C PHE A 284 -6.48 -16.78 0.70
N TYR A 285 -6.37 -17.22 -0.54
CA TYR A 285 -7.42 -17.91 -1.28
C TYR A 285 -6.98 -19.31 -1.64
N GLY A 286 -7.69 -20.31 -1.17
CA GLY A 286 -7.34 -21.72 -1.35
C GLY A 286 -8.38 -22.65 -0.77
N TYR A 287 -8.02 -23.92 -0.68
CA TYR A 287 -8.85 -24.95 -0.08
C TYR A 287 -8.73 -24.94 1.44
N ASP A 288 -9.87 -24.99 2.13
CA ASP A 288 -9.92 -25.06 3.60
C ASP A 288 -9.64 -26.50 4.06
N PHE A 289 -8.46 -26.69 4.68
CA PHE A 289 -8.00 -28.01 5.15
C PHE A 289 -8.67 -28.39 6.45
N MET A 290 -9.43 -29.51 6.44
CA MET A 290 -10.19 -30.02 7.56
C MET A 290 -9.48 -31.11 8.37
N GLY A 291 -8.41 -31.69 7.83
CA GLY A 291 -7.68 -32.78 8.48
C GLY A 291 -7.20 -33.83 7.50
N VAL A 292 -6.82 -34.98 8.05
CA VAL A 292 -6.35 -36.15 7.28
C VAL A 292 -7.27 -37.35 7.58
N ASP A 293 -7.68 -38.05 6.56
CA ASP A 293 -8.43 -39.29 6.71
C ASP A 293 -7.54 -40.33 7.42
N SER A 294 -8.02 -40.82 8.57
CA SER A 294 -7.27 -41.75 9.42
C SER A 294 -7.08 -43.15 8.80
N LYS A 295 -7.82 -43.46 7.75
CA LYS A 295 -7.75 -44.77 7.08
C LYS A 295 -6.91 -44.72 5.80
N THR A 296 -7.03 -43.65 5.02
CA THR A 296 -6.35 -43.50 3.72
C THR A 296 -5.08 -42.66 3.80
N GLY A 297 -4.98 -41.78 4.82
CA GLY A 297 -3.88 -40.80 4.93
C GLY A 297 -4.04 -39.62 3.98
N GLU A 298 -5.15 -39.50 3.26
CA GLU A 298 -5.39 -38.41 2.33
C GLU A 298 -5.89 -37.13 3.03
N PRO A 299 -5.54 -35.94 2.52
CA PRO A 299 -6.05 -34.68 3.05
C PRO A 299 -7.55 -34.52 2.79
N ILE A 300 -8.28 -34.06 3.79
CA ILE A 300 -9.70 -33.73 3.69
C ILE A 300 -9.83 -32.22 3.57
N PHE A 301 -10.48 -31.77 2.52
CA PHE A 301 -10.83 -30.36 2.30
C PHE A 301 -12.33 -30.16 2.44
N ARG A 302 -12.71 -28.92 2.77
CA ARG A 302 -14.13 -28.56 2.88
C ARG A 302 -14.75 -28.48 1.49
N ASP A 303 -15.84 -29.23 1.27
CA ASP A 303 -16.72 -29.07 0.13
C ASP A 303 -17.65 -27.87 0.39
N ILE A 304 -17.62 -26.87 -0.49
CA ILE A 304 -18.36 -25.62 -0.38
C ILE A 304 -19.51 -25.57 -1.38
N ASP A 305 -19.28 -26.08 -2.61
CA ASP A 305 -20.28 -26.03 -3.67
C ASP A 305 -21.26 -27.22 -3.64
N GLY A 306 -20.98 -28.26 -2.84
CA GLY A 306 -21.81 -29.45 -2.69
C GLY A 306 -21.75 -30.39 -3.90
N VAL A 307 -20.76 -30.26 -4.76
CA VAL A 307 -20.50 -31.14 -5.90
C VAL A 307 -19.50 -32.21 -5.48
N GLU A 308 -19.79 -33.48 -5.74
CA GLU A 308 -18.90 -34.58 -5.36
C GLU A 308 -17.46 -34.38 -5.86
N GLY A 309 -16.49 -34.44 -4.94
CA GLY A 309 -15.07 -34.17 -5.18
C GLY A 309 -14.68 -32.73 -4.89
N ILE A 310 -13.38 -32.43 -4.91
CA ILE A 310 -12.85 -31.09 -4.67
C ILE A 310 -12.60 -30.39 -5.99
N THR A 311 -13.27 -29.26 -6.19
CA THR A 311 -13.26 -28.45 -7.39
C THR A 311 -12.65 -27.07 -7.13
N ASP A 312 -12.42 -26.29 -8.18
CA ASP A 312 -11.96 -24.89 -8.03
C ASP A 312 -12.99 -23.98 -7.31
N ASN A 313 -14.27 -24.40 -7.26
CA ASN A 313 -15.33 -23.68 -6.55
C ASN A 313 -15.28 -23.86 -5.03
N ASP A 314 -14.52 -24.85 -4.52
CA ASP A 314 -14.32 -25.07 -3.10
C ASP A 314 -13.23 -24.20 -2.50
N LYS A 315 -12.58 -23.37 -3.31
CA LYS A 315 -11.63 -22.39 -2.81
C LYS A 315 -12.34 -21.25 -2.11
N THR A 316 -11.82 -20.87 -0.96
CA THR A 316 -12.38 -19.84 -0.09
C THR A 316 -11.30 -18.99 0.57
N GLU A 317 -11.69 -18.07 1.45
CA GLU A 317 -10.77 -17.38 2.36
C GLU A 317 -10.22 -18.38 3.39
N ILE A 318 -8.91 -18.61 3.34
CA ILE A 318 -8.20 -19.52 4.26
C ILE A 318 -7.30 -18.77 5.24
N GLY A 319 -7.22 -17.46 5.13
CA GLY A 319 -6.42 -16.62 6.01
C GLY A 319 -6.14 -15.23 5.40
N LYS A 320 -5.38 -14.43 6.11
CA LYS A 320 -5.05 -13.06 5.69
C LYS A 320 -3.65 -12.66 6.17
N GLY A 321 -2.90 -11.95 5.36
CA GLY A 321 -1.58 -11.41 5.73
C GLY A 321 -1.63 -10.15 6.61
N ILE A 322 -2.82 -9.56 6.81
CA ILE A 322 -3.01 -8.33 7.58
C ILE A 322 -3.36 -8.70 9.02
N ALA A 323 -2.52 -8.27 9.98
CA ALA A 323 -2.76 -8.51 11.41
C ALA A 323 -4.02 -7.78 11.90
N ASP A 324 -4.76 -8.40 12.83
CA ASP A 324 -5.89 -7.76 13.51
C ASP A 324 -5.41 -6.75 14.55
N TYR A 325 -4.29 -7.04 15.19
CA TYR A 325 -3.63 -6.11 16.09
C TYR A 325 -2.13 -6.33 16.16
N THR A 326 -1.43 -5.24 16.46
CA THR A 326 0.00 -5.20 16.73
C THR A 326 0.22 -4.59 18.09
N TYR A 327 1.27 -5.00 18.79
CA TYR A 327 1.59 -4.47 20.10
C TYR A 327 3.10 -4.37 20.31
N GLY A 328 3.48 -3.47 21.20
CA GLY A 328 4.86 -3.29 21.60
C GLY A 328 4.97 -2.93 23.07
N ILE A 329 6.09 -3.32 23.68
CA ILE A 329 6.45 -2.94 25.04
C ILE A 329 7.91 -2.56 25.08
N THR A 330 8.21 -1.45 25.76
CA THR A 330 9.57 -0.99 26.02
C THR A 330 9.73 -0.76 27.52
N LEU A 331 10.74 -1.39 28.10
CA LEU A 331 11.17 -1.17 29.47
C LEU A 331 12.51 -0.45 29.44
N ASN A 332 12.66 0.59 30.20
CA ASN A 332 13.93 1.29 30.37
C ASN A 332 14.23 1.52 31.86
N ALA A 333 15.48 1.38 32.22
CA ALA A 333 15.95 1.64 33.56
C ALA A 333 17.36 2.24 33.50
N ALA A 334 17.64 3.19 34.40
CA ALA A 334 18.95 3.80 34.54
C ALA A 334 19.32 3.88 36.03
N TRP A 335 20.56 3.47 36.35
CA TRP A 335 21.07 3.51 37.71
C TRP A 335 22.59 3.71 37.73
N LYS A 336 23.03 4.78 38.36
CA LYS A 336 24.46 5.07 38.61
C LYS A 336 25.37 4.87 37.39
N GLY A 337 24.94 5.35 36.22
CA GLY A 337 25.71 5.27 34.97
C GLY A 337 25.48 3.98 34.16
N PHE A 338 24.63 3.06 34.62
CA PHE A 338 24.16 1.92 33.86
C PHE A 338 22.78 2.22 33.25
N ASP A 339 22.62 1.93 31.95
CA ASP A 339 21.36 2.03 31.24
C ASP A 339 20.92 0.65 30.75
N PHE A 340 19.64 0.35 30.92
CA PHE A 340 19.03 -0.89 30.46
C PHE A 340 17.79 -0.58 29.63
N ILE A 341 17.69 -1.20 28.46
CA ILE A 341 16.52 -1.12 27.59
C ILE A 341 16.16 -2.54 27.15
N LEU A 342 14.88 -2.90 27.36
CA LEU A 342 14.29 -4.12 26.81
C LEU A 342 13.10 -3.71 25.92
N PHE A 343 13.10 -4.23 24.70
CA PHE A 343 12.05 -3.96 23.73
C PHE A 343 11.47 -5.27 23.22
N GLY A 344 10.16 -5.35 23.13
CA GLY A 344 9.42 -6.46 22.55
C GLY A 344 8.29 -5.95 21.65
N THR A 345 8.07 -6.62 20.53
CA THR A 345 6.96 -6.32 19.61
C THR A 345 6.34 -7.61 19.11
N GLY A 346 5.06 -7.56 18.75
CA GLY A 346 4.36 -8.68 18.20
C GLY A 346 3.16 -8.27 17.35
N SER A 347 2.67 -9.22 16.55
CA SER A 347 1.44 -9.09 15.78
C SER A 347 0.61 -10.37 15.93
N GLN A 348 -0.71 -10.25 15.80
CA GLN A 348 -1.61 -11.39 15.88
C GLN A 348 -2.82 -11.22 14.96
N GLY A 349 -3.40 -12.36 14.55
CA GLY A 349 -4.55 -12.42 13.66
C GLY A 349 -4.18 -12.34 12.18
N ASN A 350 -2.89 -12.50 11.86
CA ASN A 350 -2.39 -12.66 10.50
C ASN A 350 -1.83 -14.07 10.29
N ASP A 351 -1.92 -14.52 9.05
CA ASP A 351 -1.36 -15.77 8.56
C ASP A 351 -0.14 -15.49 7.68
N VAL A 352 0.73 -16.47 7.54
CA VAL A 352 1.93 -16.39 6.71
C VAL A 352 1.92 -17.51 5.68
N PHE A 353 2.02 -17.16 4.42
CA PHE A 353 2.20 -18.14 3.36
C PHE A 353 3.63 -18.72 3.39
N CYS A 354 3.73 -20.02 3.63
CA CYS A 354 5.02 -20.73 3.63
C CYS A 354 5.21 -21.47 2.30
N GLY A 355 6.00 -20.90 1.40
CA GLY A 355 6.34 -21.52 0.11
C GLY A 355 7.48 -22.57 0.17
N LEU A 356 8.05 -22.84 1.36
CA LEU A 356 9.16 -23.79 1.51
C LEU A 356 8.68 -25.25 1.62
N ASN A 357 7.42 -25.46 2.01
CA ASN A 357 6.84 -26.81 2.14
C ASN A 357 6.24 -27.28 0.80
N ARG A 358 6.95 -27.03 -0.30
CA ARG A 358 6.56 -27.53 -1.60
C ARG A 358 6.84 -29.04 -1.66
N VAL A 359 5.80 -29.83 -1.86
CA VAL A 359 5.93 -31.24 -2.24
C VAL A 359 5.99 -31.24 -3.78
N ASP A 360 7.14 -31.57 -4.32
CA ASP A 360 7.35 -31.74 -5.78
C ASP A 360 6.86 -33.11 -6.22
#